data_b914acd77dd589ff045a4997b20b5980
#
_entry.id   b914acd77dd589ff045a4997b20b5980
#
_cell.length_a   1.000
_cell.length_b   1.000
_cell.length_c   1.000
_cell.angle_alpha   90.00
_cell.angle_beta   90.00
_cell.angle_gamma   90.00
#
_symmetry.space_group_name_H-M   'P 1'
#
loop_
_entity.id
_entity.type
_entity.pdbx_description
1 polymer ?
#
loop_
_entity_poly.entity_id
_entity_poly.type
_entity_poly.pdbx_seq_one_letter_code
_entity_poly.pdbx_strand_id
1 'polypeptide(L)'
;MIERGHTSMHTFEFDQLETFKLAQVTLPEGRHYVTSDGLKLDSVTTILSERLGSKEAIAKWRERVGDEAADRVMVQAQRRGTAVHDAIEKFIYGDEKWKLKLMPVNKETVNNITPHLIENVNLVYGLEHRLYSTKLKAAGTADMICQWNGVNTIVDFKTSKRIKQEKDIESLSLIHI
;
A
#
# COMPACT_ATOMS: atom_id res chain seq x y z
N MET A 1 -15.27 41.27 2.69
CA MET A 1 -14.78 40.47 3.84
C MET A 1 -15.06 39.04 3.49
N ILE A 2 -14.04 38.33 2.95
CA ILE A 2 -14.20 36.94 2.54
C ILE A 2 -13.84 36.12 3.78
N GLU A 3 -14.84 35.53 4.41
CA GLU A 3 -14.63 34.53 5.47
C GLU A 3 -13.80 33.38 4.87
N ARG A 4 -12.57 33.26 5.31
CA ARG A 4 -11.77 32.03 5.09
C ARG A 4 -12.41 30.96 5.96
N GLY A 5 -13.28 30.15 5.35
CA GLY A 5 -13.82 28.96 5.99
C GLY A 5 -12.68 28.14 6.56
N HIS A 6 -12.65 27.99 7.87
CA HIS A 6 -11.90 26.94 8.55
C HIS A 6 -12.50 25.62 8.06
N THR A 7 -11.86 25.01 7.08
CA THR A 7 -12.18 23.62 6.72
C THR A 7 -11.74 22.78 7.92
N SER A 8 -12.68 22.43 8.78
CA SER A 8 -12.39 21.48 9.87
C SER A 8 -11.82 20.23 9.22
N MET A 9 -10.63 19.83 9.65
CA MET A 9 -10.00 18.64 9.15
C MET A 9 -10.85 17.43 9.56
N HIS A 10 -11.11 16.54 8.61
CA HIS A 10 -11.80 15.29 8.89
C HIS A 10 -10.95 14.47 9.85
N THR A 11 -11.56 13.93 10.91
CA THR A 11 -10.91 13.06 11.87
C THR A 11 -11.48 11.66 11.71
N PHE A 12 -10.61 10.68 11.45
CA PHE A 12 -11.00 9.29 11.41
C PHE A 12 -11.08 8.69 12.82
N GLU A 13 -12.01 7.77 13.01
CA GLU A 13 -12.11 6.99 14.24
C GLU A 13 -11.22 5.75 14.14
N PHE A 14 -10.60 5.34 15.26
CA PHE A 14 -9.69 4.22 15.34
C PHE A 14 -10.14 3.20 16.38
N ASP A 15 -10.11 1.91 15.99
CA ASP A 15 -10.23 0.76 16.87
C ASP A 15 -9.09 -0.21 16.50
N GLN A 16 -7.91 0.05 17.05
CA GLN A 16 -6.66 -0.57 16.61
C GLN A 16 -6.59 -2.06 16.95
N LEU A 17 -6.30 -2.87 15.92
CA LEU A 17 -5.97 -4.27 16.07
C LEU A 17 -4.63 -4.46 16.79
N GLU A 18 -4.48 -5.64 17.41
CA GLU A 18 -3.21 -6.06 17.99
C GLU A 18 -2.11 -6.10 16.92
N THR A 19 -0.94 -5.53 17.25
CA THR A 19 0.20 -5.49 16.36
C THR A 19 1.13 -6.68 16.58
N PHE A 20 1.56 -7.32 15.49
CA PHE A 20 2.48 -8.45 15.52
C PHE A 20 3.93 -8.00 15.30
N LYS A 21 4.84 -8.49 16.18
CA LYS A 21 6.27 -8.27 16.01
C LYS A 21 6.83 -9.23 14.96
N LEU A 22 6.94 -8.74 13.73
CA LEU A 22 7.52 -9.48 12.61
C LEU A 22 8.79 -8.77 12.12
N ALA A 23 9.92 -9.47 12.12
CA ALA A 23 11.14 -8.97 11.49
C ALA A 23 11.06 -9.19 9.97
N GLN A 24 11.26 -8.14 9.17
CA GLN A 24 11.32 -8.27 7.72
C GLN A 24 12.76 -8.51 7.29
N VAL A 25 12.98 -9.54 6.48
CA VAL A 25 14.29 -9.90 5.91
C VAL A 25 14.14 -10.00 4.39
N THR A 26 15.07 -9.38 3.66
CA THR A 26 15.13 -9.49 2.20
C THR A 26 16.31 -10.38 1.84
N LEU A 27 16.03 -11.48 1.17
CA LEU A 27 17.01 -12.46 0.68
C LEU A 27 17.00 -12.46 -0.86
N PRO A 28 17.99 -13.09 -1.53
CA PRO A 28 18.02 -13.16 -3.00
C PRO A 28 16.73 -13.75 -3.61
N GLU A 29 16.12 -14.71 -2.95
CA GLU A 29 14.86 -15.34 -3.37
C GLU A 29 13.64 -14.45 -3.19
N GLY A 30 13.70 -13.46 -2.29
CA GLY A 30 12.61 -12.52 -2.05
C GLY A 30 12.53 -11.99 -0.62
N ARG A 31 11.41 -11.34 -0.31
CA ARG A 31 11.11 -10.84 1.02
C ARG A 31 10.50 -11.94 1.87
N HIS A 32 10.95 -12.01 3.13
CA HIS A 32 10.43 -12.91 4.15
C HIS A 32 10.15 -12.16 5.43
N TYR A 33 9.37 -12.78 6.30
CA TYR A 33 9.12 -12.30 7.65
C TYR A 33 9.51 -13.38 8.65
N VAL A 34 9.99 -12.98 9.82
CA VAL A 34 10.34 -13.87 10.93
C VAL A 34 9.56 -13.44 12.15
N THR A 35 8.83 -14.37 12.74
CA THR A 35 8.09 -14.18 14.00
C THR A 35 9.04 -14.12 15.20
N SER A 36 8.55 -13.69 16.35
CA SER A 36 9.35 -13.63 17.60
C SER A 36 9.88 -14.99 18.08
N ASP A 37 9.19 -16.06 17.72
CA ASP A 37 9.58 -17.46 18.00
C ASP A 37 10.45 -18.09 16.90
N GLY A 38 10.88 -17.30 15.91
CA GLY A 38 11.82 -17.71 14.86
C GLY A 38 11.19 -18.39 13.65
N LEU A 39 9.86 -18.44 13.53
CA LEU A 39 9.20 -19.01 12.36
C LEU A 39 9.41 -18.11 11.13
N LYS A 40 10.00 -18.65 10.06
CA LYS A 40 10.16 -17.98 8.77
C LYS A 40 8.88 -18.12 7.94
N LEU A 41 8.38 -16.99 7.45
CA LEU A 41 7.16 -16.88 6.62
C LEU A 41 7.49 -16.17 5.31
N ASP A 42 6.92 -16.65 4.21
CA ASP A 42 7.09 -16.00 2.93
C ASP A 42 6.25 -14.73 2.84
N SER A 43 6.80 -13.70 2.21
CA SER A 43 5.99 -12.50 1.93
C SER A 43 4.90 -12.81 0.90
N VAL A 44 3.69 -12.34 1.14
CA VAL A 44 2.59 -12.40 0.16
C VAL A 44 3.05 -11.86 -1.20
N THR A 45 3.83 -10.78 -1.23
CA THR A 45 4.37 -10.22 -2.49
C THR A 45 5.34 -11.17 -3.18
N THR A 46 6.16 -11.93 -2.45
CA THR A 46 7.07 -12.95 -3.01
C THR A 46 6.25 -14.09 -3.62
N ILE A 47 5.29 -14.63 -2.87
CA ILE A 47 4.41 -15.71 -3.33
C ILE A 47 3.65 -15.31 -4.61
N LEU A 48 3.06 -14.10 -4.62
CA LEU A 48 2.34 -13.59 -5.78
C LEU A 48 3.25 -13.39 -6.99
N SER A 49 4.45 -12.84 -6.80
CA SER A 49 5.38 -12.60 -7.91
C SER A 49 5.82 -13.90 -8.59
N GLU A 50 5.96 -14.97 -7.83
CA GLU A 50 6.29 -16.30 -8.34
C GLU A 50 5.12 -16.95 -9.09
N ARG A 51 3.92 -16.90 -8.51
CA ARG A 51 2.73 -17.50 -9.11
C ARG A 51 2.23 -16.78 -10.36
N LEU A 52 2.39 -15.47 -10.43
CA LEU A 52 1.90 -14.65 -11.53
C LEU A 52 2.93 -14.43 -12.64
N GLY A 53 4.11 -15.04 -12.56
CA GLY A 53 5.17 -14.87 -13.56
C GLY A 53 5.66 -13.42 -13.70
N SER A 54 5.53 -12.62 -12.62
CA SER A 54 5.91 -11.21 -12.68
C SER A 54 7.40 -11.00 -12.90
N LYS A 55 8.24 -11.95 -12.45
CA LYS A 55 9.69 -11.92 -12.64
C LYS A 55 10.05 -12.04 -14.13
N GLU A 56 9.42 -12.97 -14.84
CA GLU A 56 9.61 -13.19 -16.28
C GLU A 56 9.10 -12.00 -17.10
N ALA A 57 7.96 -11.45 -16.73
CA ALA A 57 7.42 -10.26 -17.40
C ALA A 57 8.33 -9.05 -17.24
N ILE A 58 8.90 -8.85 -16.05
CA ILE A 58 9.86 -7.79 -15.76
C ILE A 58 11.16 -8.05 -16.55
N ALA A 59 11.67 -9.27 -16.58
CA ALA A 59 12.88 -9.61 -17.33
C ALA A 59 12.72 -9.28 -18.82
N LYS A 60 11.65 -9.75 -19.48
CA LYS A 60 11.33 -9.42 -20.89
C LYS A 60 11.18 -7.92 -21.14
N TRP A 61 10.59 -7.20 -20.19
CA TRP A 61 10.48 -5.75 -20.29
C TRP A 61 11.86 -5.07 -20.19
N ARG A 62 12.72 -5.51 -19.26
CA ARG A 62 14.11 -5.02 -19.12
C ARG A 62 14.93 -5.24 -20.38
N GLU A 63 14.87 -6.44 -20.98
CA GLU A 63 15.52 -6.73 -22.24
C GLU A 63 15.12 -5.76 -23.36
N ARG A 64 13.83 -5.38 -23.41
CA ARG A 64 13.31 -4.46 -24.44
C ARG A 64 13.72 -3.01 -24.24
N VAL A 65 13.76 -2.50 -22.99
CA VAL A 65 13.99 -1.08 -22.69
C VAL A 65 15.42 -0.76 -22.29
N GLY A 66 16.21 -1.78 -21.96
CA GLY A 66 17.55 -1.68 -21.41
C GLY A 66 17.54 -1.51 -19.88
N ASP A 67 18.56 -2.07 -19.22
CA ASP A 67 18.63 -2.14 -17.75
C ASP A 67 18.63 -0.77 -17.10
N GLU A 68 19.43 0.18 -17.61
CA GLU A 68 19.52 1.52 -17.04
C GLU A 68 18.19 2.28 -17.10
N ALA A 69 17.44 2.17 -18.21
CA ALA A 69 16.13 2.79 -18.34
C ALA A 69 15.11 2.10 -17.44
N ALA A 70 15.16 0.78 -17.34
CA ALA A 70 14.31 0.00 -16.47
C ALA A 70 14.53 0.38 -15.00
N ASP A 71 15.77 0.47 -14.55
CA ASP A 71 16.11 0.86 -13.18
C ASP A 71 15.62 2.25 -12.83
N ARG A 72 15.81 3.22 -13.74
CA ARG A 72 15.25 4.59 -13.55
C ARG A 72 13.74 4.57 -13.36
N VAL A 73 13.01 3.83 -14.20
CA VAL A 73 11.55 3.73 -14.11
C VAL A 73 11.11 3.06 -12.81
N MET A 74 11.77 1.96 -12.41
CA MET A 74 11.46 1.23 -11.18
C MET A 74 11.71 2.09 -9.93
N VAL A 75 12.86 2.78 -9.85
CA VAL A 75 13.18 3.68 -8.73
C VAL A 75 12.19 4.83 -8.63
N GLN A 76 11.82 5.44 -9.77
CA GLN A 76 10.82 6.51 -9.78
C GLN A 76 9.44 6.01 -9.32
N ALA A 77 9.01 4.83 -9.78
CA ALA A 77 7.74 4.23 -9.38
C ALA A 77 7.72 3.90 -7.88
N GLN A 78 8.80 3.33 -7.35
CA GLN A 78 8.95 3.04 -5.94
C GLN A 78 8.89 4.32 -5.08
N ARG A 79 9.69 5.34 -5.43
CA ARG A 79 9.70 6.63 -4.70
C ARG A 79 8.33 7.29 -4.70
N ARG A 80 7.63 7.25 -5.85
CA ARG A 80 6.27 7.78 -5.95
C ARG A 80 5.30 7.00 -5.06
N GLY A 81 5.33 5.66 -5.13
CA GLY A 81 4.50 4.80 -4.30
C GLY A 81 4.69 5.11 -2.82
N THR A 82 5.93 5.05 -2.33
CA THR A 82 6.26 5.34 -0.93
C THR A 82 5.78 6.73 -0.49
N ALA A 83 6.00 7.76 -1.33
CA ALA A 83 5.59 9.13 -0.98
C ALA A 83 4.06 9.29 -0.90
N VAL A 84 3.31 8.58 -1.74
CA VAL A 84 1.83 8.61 -1.73
C VAL A 84 1.28 7.86 -0.52
N HIS A 85 1.80 6.65 -0.23
CA HIS A 85 1.39 5.87 0.94
C HIS A 85 1.66 6.62 2.24
N ASP A 86 2.88 7.15 2.44
CA ASP A 86 3.24 7.96 3.61
C ASP A 86 2.34 9.20 3.77
N ALA A 87 1.94 9.82 2.67
CA ALA A 87 1.04 10.96 2.72
C ALA A 87 -0.40 10.58 3.06
N ILE A 88 -0.90 9.46 2.55
CA ILE A 88 -2.24 8.93 2.89
C ILE A 88 -2.27 8.54 4.37
N GLU A 89 -1.26 7.83 4.86
CA GLU A 89 -1.14 7.45 6.26
C GLU A 89 -1.18 8.67 7.18
N LYS A 90 -0.34 9.68 6.90
CA LYS A 90 -0.33 10.95 7.64
C LYS A 90 -1.66 11.68 7.58
N PHE A 91 -2.33 11.69 6.42
CA PHE A 91 -3.64 12.28 6.29
C PHE A 91 -4.67 11.60 7.21
N ILE A 92 -4.68 10.26 7.24
CA ILE A 92 -5.60 9.48 8.07
C ILE A 92 -5.31 9.70 9.57
N TYR A 93 -4.03 9.82 9.97
CA TYR A 93 -3.66 10.19 11.34
C TYR A 93 -3.91 11.65 11.71
N GLY A 94 -4.38 12.48 10.76
CA GLY A 94 -4.65 13.89 11.01
C GLY A 94 -3.40 14.79 11.05
N ASP A 95 -2.27 14.37 10.48
CA ASP A 95 -1.09 15.21 10.35
C ASP A 95 -1.27 16.22 9.21
N GLU A 96 -1.51 17.48 9.55
CA GLU A 96 -1.66 18.58 8.57
C GLU A 96 -0.46 18.80 7.66
N LYS A 97 0.72 18.31 8.07
CA LYS A 97 1.97 18.49 7.33
C LYS A 97 2.15 17.50 6.17
N TRP A 98 1.19 16.58 5.96
CA TRP A 98 1.31 15.57 4.91
C TRP A 98 1.58 16.17 3.51
N LYS A 99 1.10 17.40 3.24
CA LYS A 99 1.28 18.10 1.96
C LYS A 99 2.67 18.71 1.75
N LEU A 100 3.46 18.93 2.81
CA LEU A 100 4.60 19.86 2.77
C LEU A 100 5.78 19.39 1.91
N LYS A 101 6.00 18.09 1.82
CA LYS A 101 7.15 17.51 1.08
C LYS A 101 6.75 16.73 -0.16
N LEU A 102 5.49 16.81 -0.58
CA LEU A 102 5.02 16.09 -1.76
C LEU A 102 5.30 16.87 -3.04
N MET A 103 5.79 16.14 -4.05
CA MET A 103 5.80 16.66 -5.42
C MET A 103 4.38 16.96 -5.91
N PRO A 104 4.20 17.96 -6.79
CA PRO A 104 2.85 18.36 -7.25
C PRO A 104 1.99 17.20 -7.74
N VAL A 105 2.55 16.30 -8.55
CA VAL A 105 1.83 15.13 -9.08
C VAL A 105 1.38 14.16 -7.99
N ASN A 106 2.19 13.96 -6.94
CA ASN A 106 1.83 13.09 -5.82
C ASN A 106 0.75 13.75 -4.95
N LYS A 107 0.85 15.07 -4.76
CA LYS A 107 -0.16 15.84 -4.05
C LYS A 107 -1.52 15.78 -4.73
N GLU A 108 -1.56 15.89 -6.05
CA GLU A 108 -2.78 15.70 -6.84
C GLU A 108 -3.34 14.29 -6.65
N THR A 109 -2.50 13.26 -6.71
CA THR A 109 -2.91 11.86 -6.47
C THR A 109 -3.56 11.70 -5.09
N VAL A 110 -2.96 12.25 -4.03
CA VAL A 110 -3.52 12.15 -2.67
C VAL A 110 -4.79 13.00 -2.56
N ASN A 111 -4.83 14.20 -3.13
CA ASN A 111 -6.05 15.03 -3.13
C ASN A 111 -7.24 14.33 -3.82
N ASN A 112 -6.98 13.50 -4.84
CA ASN A 112 -8.04 12.77 -5.54
C ASN A 112 -8.58 11.58 -4.72
N ILE A 113 -7.76 10.94 -3.90
CA ILE A 113 -8.21 9.80 -3.07
C ILE A 113 -8.84 10.26 -1.75
N THR A 114 -8.41 11.37 -1.17
CA THR A 114 -8.87 11.81 0.16
C THR A 114 -10.39 11.99 0.29
N PRO A 115 -11.13 12.53 -0.69
CA PRO A 115 -12.59 12.60 -0.61
C PRO A 115 -13.24 11.22 -0.47
N HIS A 116 -12.73 10.22 -1.20
CA HIS A 116 -13.25 8.85 -1.13
C HIS A 116 -12.97 8.20 0.23
N LEU A 117 -11.82 8.49 0.83
CA LEU A 117 -11.51 8.02 2.18
C LEU A 117 -12.47 8.65 3.21
N ILE A 118 -12.68 9.96 3.14
CA ILE A 118 -13.59 10.70 4.03
C ILE A 118 -15.02 10.16 3.93
N GLU A 119 -15.47 9.89 2.71
CA GLU A 119 -16.86 9.47 2.45
C GLU A 119 -17.13 8.04 2.90
N ASN A 120 -16.16 7.13 2.72
CA ASN A 120 -16.41 5.70 2.80
C ASN A 120 -15.79 5.01 4.02
N VAL A 121 -14.75 5.58 4.63
CA VAL A 121 -14.09 4.98 5.80
C VAL A 121 -14.78 5.40 7.08
N ASN A 122 -15.41 4.44 7.75
CA ASN A 122 -16.12 4.66 9.01
C ASN A 122 -15.20 4.49 10.23
N LEU A 123 -14.33 3.47 10.20
CA LEU A 123 -13.48 3.11 11.31
C LEU A 123 -12.17 2.53 10.78
N VAL A 124 -11.03 2.94 11.32
CA VAL A 124 -9.70 2.43 10.95
C VAL A 124 -9.20 1.45 12.00
N TYR A 125 -8.92 0.22 11.58
CA TYR A 125 -8.39 -0.82 12.45
C TYR A 125 -6.86 -0.89 12.44
N GLY A 126 -6.21 -0.45 11.35
CA GLY A 126 -4.76 -0.40 11.25
C GLY A 126 -4.28 0.20 9.94
N LEU A 127 -3.12 0.86 9.99
CA LEU A 127 -2.38 1.38 8.85
C LEU A 127 -1.00 0.72 8.83
N GLU A 128 -0.49 0.40 7.64
CA GLU A 128 0.77 -0.36 7.46
C GLU A 128 0.83 -1.57 8.40
N HIS A 129 -0.33 -2.25 8.53
CA HIS A 129 -0.55 -3.26 9.55
C HIS A 129 0.00 -4.61 9.12
N ARG A 130 0.91 -5.18 9.94
CA ARG A 130 1.52 -6.48 9.66
C ARG A 130 0.59 -7.61 10.06
N LEU A 131 0.36 -8.52 9.13
CA LEU A 131 -0.46 -9.71 9.29
C LEU A 131 0.36 -10.97 8.95
N TYR A 132 0.03 -12.09 9.58
CA TYR A 132 0.62 -13.37 9.21
C TYR A 132 -0.35 -14.53 9.42
N SER A 133 -0.07 -15.63 8.73
CA SER A 133 -0.78 -16.89 8.89
C SER A 133 0.22 -18.05 8.97
N THR A 134 0.22 -18.74 10.08
CA THR A 134 1.03 -19.95 10.26
C THR A 134 0.53 -21.08 9.37
N LYS A 135 -0.80 -21.17 9.15
CA LYS A 135 -1.43 -22.16 8.26
C LYS A 135 -1.01 -21.97 6.81
N LEU A 136 -0.98 -20.73 6.33
CA LEU A 136 -0.58 -20.40 4.96
C LEU A 136 0.94 -20.23 4.82
N LYS A 137 1.68 -20.21 5.93
CA LYS A 137 3.11 -19.88 5.99
C LYS A 137 3.45 -18.57 5.28
N ALA A 138 2.56 -17.60 5.37
CA ALA A 138 2.66 -16.33 4.68
C ALA A 138 2.52 -15.15 5.65
N ALA A 139 3.17 -14.03 5.32
CA ALA A 139 3.02 -12.77 6.03
C ALA A 139 3.04 -11.60 5.05
N GLY A 140 2.47 -10.47 5.47
CA GLY A 140 2.41 -9.26 4.67
C GLY A 140 2.10 -8.04 5.50
N THR A 141 2.16 -6.89 4.85
CA THR A 141 1.69 -5.62 5.41
C THR A 141 0.48 -5.17 4.58
N ALA A 142 -0.64 -4.92 5.25
CA ALA A 142 -1.80 -4.29 4.66
C ALA A 142 -1.65 -2.77 4.77
N ASP A 143 -1.86 -2.05 3.68
CA ASP A 143 -1.75 -0.58 3.69
C ASP A 143 -2.78 0.03 4.64
N MET A 144 -4.03 -0.47 4.60
CA MET A 144 -5.06 -0.10 5.57
C MET A 144 -6.02 -1.26 5.81
N ILE A 145 -6.44 -1.42 7.06
CA ILE A 145 -7.56 -2.28 7.48
C ILE A 145 -8.61 -1.35 8.07
N CYS A 146 -9.82 -1.37 7.54
CA CYS A 146 -10.85 -0.44 7.95
C CYS A 146 -12.27 -1.02 7.79
N GLN A 147 -13.25 -0.29 8.29
CA GLN A 147 -14.63 -0.45 7.90
C GLN A 147 -14.93 0.49 6.75
N TRP A 148 -15.18 -0.06 5.56
CA TRP A 148 -15.52 0.67 4.35
C TRP A 148 -17.01 0.52 4.07
N ASN A 149 -17.78 1.61 4.18
CA ASN A 149 -19.23 1.57 4.08
C ASN A 149 -19.87 0.51 5.00
N GLY A 150 -19.38 0.39 6.23
CA GLY A 150 -19.88 -0.58 7.20
C GLY A 150 -19.36 -2.01 7.03
N VAL A 151 -18.50 -2.29 6.03
CA VAL A 151 -17.93 -3.61 5.74
C VAL A 151 -16.46 -3.64 6.11
N ASN A 152 -16.03 -4.66 6.89
CA ASN A 152 -14.61 -4.86 7.21
C ASN A 152 -13.82 -5.17 5.93
N THR A 153 -12.84 -4.33 5.63
CA THR A 153 -12.15 -4.31 4.34
C THR A 153 -10.65 -4.15 4.52
N ILE A 154 -9.88 -4.85 3.72
CA ILE A 154 -8.45 -4.60 3.53
C ILE A 154 -8.29 -3.74 2.28
N VAL A 155 -7.63 -2.60 2.42
CA VAL A 155 -7.37 -1.65 1.33
C VAL A 155 -5.88 -1.68 1.00
N ASP A 156 -5.58 -1.70 -0.30
CA ASP A 156 -4.24 -1.62 -0.86
C ASP A 156 -4.17 -0.43 -1.82
N PHE A 157 -3.26 0.50 -1.57
CA PHE A 157 -3.10 1.69 -2.38
C PHE A 157 -2.10 1.45 -3.51
N LYS A 158 -2.55 1.59 -4.76
CA LYS A 158 -1.68 1.43 -5.93
C LYS A 158 -1.59 2.71 -6.75
N THR A 159 -0.37 3.19 -6.95
CA THR A 159 -0.10 4.30 -7.86
C THR A 159 0.12 3.79 -9.27
N SER A 160 -0.56 4.37 -10.26
CA SER A 160 -0.40 4.01 -11.66
C SER A 160 -0.36 5.26 -12.54
N LYS A 161 0.38 5.20 -13.65
CA LYS A 161 0.39 6.25 -14.68
C LYS A 161 -0.85 6.20 -15.58
N ARG A 162 -1.59 5.10 -15.58
CA ARG A 162 -2.81 4.88 -16.37
C ARG A 162 -3.90 4.30 -15.47
N ILE A 163 -5.15 4.54 -15.84
CA ILE A 163 -6.29 3.84 -15.24
C ILE A 163 -6.15 2.35 -15.54
N LYS A 164 -6.16 1.54 -14.48
CA LYS A 164 -6.13 0.09 -14.61
C LYS A 164 -7.52 -0.41 -14.98
N GLN A 165 -7.57 -1.41 -15.86
CA GLN A 165 -8.79 -2.15 -16.17
C GLN A 165 -8.95 -3.32 -15.20
N GLU A 166 -10.15 -3.88 -15.11
CA GLU A 166 -10.46 -4.99 -14.22
C GLU A 166 -9.46 -6.16 -14.35
N LYS A 167 -9.13 -6.55 -15.57
CA LYS A 167 -8.09 -7.57 -15.87
C LYS A 167 -6.69 -7.25 -15.32
N ASP A 168 -6.38 -5.97 -15.10
CA ASP A 168 -5.10 -5.54 -14.53
C ASP A 168 -5.10 -5.67 -12.98
N ILE A 169 -6.28 -5.88 -12.37
CA ILE A 169 -6.50 -5.98 -10.92
C ILE A 169 -6.91 -7.40 -10.47
N GLU A 170 -7.15 -8.32 -11.40
CA GLU A 170 -7.49 -9.73 -11.08
C GLU A 170 -6.44 -10.38 -10.17
N SER A 171 -5.17 -10.02 -10.32
CA SER A 171 -4.11 -10.47 -9.43
C SER A 171 -4.26 -10.01 -7.98
N LEU A 172 -5.04 -8.96 -7.72
CA LEU A 172 -5.36 -8.45 -6.39
C LEU A 172 -6.62 -9.13 -5.82
N SER A 173 -7.53 -9.60 -6.69
CA SER A 173 -8.76 -10.29 -6.28
C SER A 173 -8.53 -11.69 -5.71
N LEU A 174 -7.35 -12.27 -5.94
CA LEU A 174 -6.93 -13.54 -5.34
C LEU A 174 -6.63 -13.43 -3.83
N ILE A 175 -6.71 -12.24 -3.25
CA ILE A 175 -6.52 -11.97 -1.81
C ILE A 175 -7.88 -11.89 -1.09
N HIS A 176 -9.00 -12.18 -1.73
CA HIS A 176 -10.27 -12.38 -1.04
C HIS A 176 -10.21 -13.73 -0.31
N ILE A 177 -9.81 -13.64 0.95
CA ILE A 177 -9.91 -14.72 1.92
C ILE A 177 -11.06 -14.41 2.88
#